data_2ea2e4b157493cccda0f059df390442f
#
_entry.id   2ea2e4b157493cccda0f059df390442f
#
_cell.length_a   1.000
_cell.length_b   1.000
_cell.length_c   1.000
_cell.angle_alpha   90.00
_cell.angle_beta   90.00
_cell.angle_gamma   90.00
#
_symmetry.space_group_name_H-M   'P 1'
#
loop_
_entity.id
_entity.type
_entity.pdbx_description
1 polymer ?
#
loop_
_entity_poly.entity_id
_entity_poly.type
_entity_poly.pdbx_seq_one_letter_code
_entity_poly.pdbx_strand_id
1 'polypeptide(L)'
;MLVVDDGEIFQQVGASLVSEAQGLHLVGVAASGEEAIRLLPELKPDLVLLDIHMPGIGGLEAARVIRRESPKTVVVLVTADPRSVAIDPRSVGAADLLSKVELSPGKLEELWLEHLPHS
;
A
#
# COMPACT_ATOMS: atom_id res chain seq x y z
N MET A 1 -0.36 -5.93 -7.36
CA MET A 1 -0.55 -5.11 -6.16
C MET A 1 -0.36 -5.94 -4.91
N LEU A 2 0.35 -5.41 -3.94
CA LEU A 2 0.57 -6.04 -2.65
C LEU A 2 -0.27 -5.30 -1.61
N VAL A 3 -1.03 -6.03 -0.78
CA VAL A 3 -1.81 -5.46 0.32
C VAL A 3 -1.11 -5.78 1.63
N VAL A 4 -0.83 -4.77 2.45
CA VAL A 4 -0.10 -4.92 3.70
C VAL A 4 -0.93 -4.38 4.86
N ASP A 5 -1.35 -5.25 5.76
CA ASP A 5 -2.14 -4.92 6.95
C ASP A 5 -2.03 -6.07 7.94
N ASP A 6 -1.96 -5.77 9.23
CA ASP A 6 -1.86 -6.82 10.26
C ASP A 6 -3.22 -7.44 10.61
N GLY A 7 -4.32 -6.87 10.14
CA GLY A 7 -5.67 -7.37 10.38
C GLY A 7 -6.18 -8.25 9.26
N GLU A 8 -6.61 -9.46 9.58
CA GLU A 8 -7.15 -10.40 8.58
C GLU A 8 -8.35 -9.84 7.84
N ILE A 9 -9.21 -9.09 8.53
CA ILE A 9 -10.41 -8.53 7.92
C ILE A 9 -10.03 -7.58 6.79
N PHE A 10 -9.10 -6.66 7.05
CA PHE A 10 -8.70 -5.71 6.01
C PHE A 10 -7.88 -6.39 4.91
N GLN A 11 -7.10 -7.43 5.24
CA GLN A 11 -6.42 -8.21 4.21
C GLN A 11 -7.43 -8.79 3.22
N GLN A 12 -8.54 -9.34 3.71
CA GLN A 12 -9.60 -9.90 2.87
C GLN A 12 -10.33 -8.82 2.08
N VAL A 13 -10.63 -7.69 2.74
CA VAL A 13 -11.28 -6.55 2.08
C VAL A 13 -10.39 -6.02 0.96
N GLY A 14 -9.11 -5.82 1.24
CA GLY A 14 -8.16 -5.34 0.25
C GLY A 14 -8.03 -6.29 -0.94
N ALA A 15 -7.93 -7.58 -0.67
CA ALA A 15 -7.86 -8.59 -1.74
C ALA A 15 -9.11 -8.56 -2.62
N SER A 16 -10.30 -8.44 -2.01
CA SER A 16 -11.54 -8.35 -2.76
C SER A 16 -11.61 -7.09 -3.63
N LEU A 17 -11.19 -5.95 -3.08
CA LEU A 17 -11.17 -4.69 -3.83
C LEU A 17 -10.26 -4.79 -5.04
N VAL A 18 -9.08 -5.37 -4.87
CA VAL A 18 -8.14 -5.54 -5.99
C VAL A 18 -8.72 -6.47 -7.05
N SER A 19 -9.38 -7.55 -6.63
CA SER A 19 -9.94 -8.51 -7.58
C SER A 19 -11.05 -7.90 -8.43
N GLU A 20 -11.73 -6.88 -7.93
CA GLU A 20 -12.79 -6.18 -8.66
C GLU A 20 -12.29 -4.98 -9.47
N ALA A 21 -11.06 -4.53 -9.20
CA ALA A 21 -10.48 -3.39 -9.91
C ALA A 21 -9.94 -3.83 -11.28
N GLN A 22 -10.20 -3.03 -12.29
CA GLN A 22 -9.72 -3.33 -13.65
C GLN A 22 -8.25 -2.97 -13.79
N GLY A 23 -7.49 -3.86 -14.38
CA GLY A 23 -6.07 -3.64 -14.66
C GLY A 23 -5.15 -3.88 -13.48
N LEU A 24 -5.68 -4.31 -12.33
CA LEU A 24 -4.90 -4.61 -11.15
C LEU A 24 -4.99 -6.09 -10.80
N HIS A 25 -3.88 -6.65 -10.39
CA HIS A 25 -3.81 -8.05 -9.98
C HIS A 25 -3.16 -8.14 -8.61
N LEU A 26 -3.75 -8.93 -7.71
CA LEU A 26 -3.19 -9.17 -6.40
C LEU A 26 -2.01 -10.12 -6.53
N VAL A 27 -0.82 -9.70 -6.11
CA VAL A 27 0.37 -10.55 -6.14
C VAL A 27 0.70 -11.11 -4.75
N GLY A 28 0.10 -10.57 -3.71
CA GLY A 28 0.29 -11.09 -2.37
C GLY A 28 -0.35 -10.24 -1.30
N VAL A 29 -0.33 -10.77 -0.09
CA VAL A 29 -0.80 -10.10 1.12
C VAL A 29 0.28 -10.29 2.18
N ALA A 30 0.65 -9.22 2.87
CA ALA A 30 1.61 -9.26 3.95
C ALA A 30 0.96 -8.79 5.24
N ALA A 31 1.37 -9.35 6.37
CA ALA A 31 0.80 -9.02 7.68
C ALA A 31 1.63 -8.00 8.46
N SER A 32 2.76 -7.56 7.91
CA SER A 32 3.64 -6.60 8.57
C SER A 32 4.49 -5.87 7.55
N GLY A 33 5.10 -4.77 7.97
CA GLY A 33 6.06 -4.06 7.14
C GLY A 33 7.29 -4.90 6.82
N GLU A 34 7.77 -5.65 7.80
CA GLU A 34 8.92 -6.54 7.64
C GLU A 34 8.65 -7.60 6.59
N GLU A 35 7.47 -8.23 6.65
CA GLU A 35 7.09 -9.23 5.67
C GLU A 35 6.96 -8.61 4.27
N ALA A 36 6.37 -7.43 4.16
CA ALA A 36 6.24 -6.74 2.88
C ALA A 36 7.61 -6.49 2.25
N ILE A 37 8.56 -6.00 3.05
CA ILE A 37 9.92 -5.73 2.57
C ILE A 37 10.59 -7.02 2.11
N ARG A 38 10.43 -8.09 2.87
CA ARG A 38 11.00 -9.39 2.52
C ARG A 38 10.46 -9.94 1.19
N LEU A 39 9.19 -9.65 0.90
CA LEU A 39 8.53 -10.13 -0.32
C LEU A 39 8.82 -9.30 -1.58
N LEU A 40 9.38 -8.09 -1.42
CA LEU A 40 9.64 -7.22 -2.57
C LEU A 40 10.44 -7.87 -3.71
N PRO A 41 11.56 -8.56 -3.43
CA PRO A 41 12.35 -9.15 -4.52
C PRO A 41 11.62 -10.23 -5.29
N GLU A 42 10.76 -10.98 -4.62
CA GLU A 42 10.01 -12.08 -5.25
C GLU A 42 8.79 -11.58 -6.00
N LEU A 43 8.02 -10.70 -5.37
CA LEU A 43 6.73 -10.28 -5.91
C LEU A 43 6.83 -9.11 -6.87
N LYS A 44 7.83 -8.25 -6.69
CA LYS A 44 8.05 -7.06 -7.53
C LYS A 44 6.75 -6.28 -7.79
N PRO A 45 6.02 -5.90 -6.72
CA PRO A 45 4.72 -5.25 -6.91
C PRO A 45 4.91 -3.86 -7.52
N ASP A 46 4.00 -3.49 -8.41
CA ASP A 46 3.99 -2.14 -8.97
C ASP A 46 3.32 -1.15 -8.02
N LEU A 47 2.41 -1.65 -7.20
CA LEU A 47 1.63 -0.84 -6.26
C LEU A 47 1.50 -1.57 -4.94
N VAL A 48 1.77 -0.87 -3.84
CA VAL A 48 1.63 -1.40 -2.47
C VAL A 48 0.62 -0.56 -1.71
N LEU A 49 -0.39 -1.22 -1.17
CA LEU A 49 -1.36 -0.60 -0.27
C LEU A 49 -0.92 -0.94 1.15
N LEU A 50 -0.50 0.06 1.92
CA LEU A 50 0.26 -0.13 3.15
C LEU A 50 -0.41 0.56 4.33
N ASP A 51 -0.86 -0.22 5.31
CA ASP A 51 -1.42 0.31 6.54
C ASP A 51 -0.32 1.03 7.35
N ILE A 52 -0.65 2.19 7.89
CA ILE A 52 0.28 2.96 8.72
C ILE A 52 0.45 2.32 10.10
N HIS A 53 -0.65 1.89 10.69
CA HIS A 53 -0.66 1.40 12.07
C HIS A 53 -0.50 -0.11 12.15
N MET A 54 0.75 -0.55 12.20
CA MET A 54 1.09 -1.96 12.34
C MET A 54 2.16 -2.11 13.43
N PRO A 55 2.17 -3.24 14.16
CA PRO A 55 3.27 -3.49 15.08
C PRO A 55 4.59 -3.69 14.31
N GLY A 56 5.70 -3.61 15.03
CA GLY A 56 7.02 -3.70 14.41
C GLY A 56 7.48 -2.35 13.89
N ILE A 57 8.02 -2.32 12.68
CA ILE A 57 8.55 -1.07 12.11
C ILE A 57 7.46 -0.07 11.71
N GLY A 58 6.21 -0.51 11.60
CA GLY A 58 5.10 0.36 11.21
C GLY A 58 5.11 0.71 9.73
N GLY A 59 3.99 1.32 9.28
CA GLY A 59 3.82 1.62 7.86
C GLY A 59 4.73 2.72 7.36
N LEU A 60 5.00 3.75 8.15
CA LEU A 60 5.82 4.87 7.70
C LEU A 60 7.26 4.45 7.45
N GLU A 61 7.85 3.69 8.35
CA GLU A 61 9.21 3.18 8.14
C GLU A 61 9.25 2.17 6.99
N ALA A 62 8.23 1.31 6.90
CA ALA A 62 8.14 0.37 5.79
C ALA A 62 8.10 1.11 4.45
N ALA A 63 7.35 2.21 4.38
CA ALA A 63 7.27 3.03 3.16
C ALA A 63 8.66 3.56 2.76
N ARG A 64 9.43 4.06 3.72
CA ARG A 64 10.79 4.55 3.46
C ARG A 64 11.69 3.46 2.90
N VAL A 65 11.63 2.26 3.48
CA VAL A 65 12.45 1.13 3.03
C VAL A 65 12.03 0.67 1.63
N ILE A 66 10.73 0.56 1.40
CA ILE A 66 10.22 0.17 0.09
C ILE A 66 10.65 1.17 -0.98
N ARG A 67 10.55 2.46 -0.69
CA ARG A 67 10.97 3.50 -1.62
C ARG A 67 12.45 3.39 -1.96
N ARG A 68 13.28 3.09 -0.96
CA ARG A 68 14.72 2.97 -1.14
C ARG A 68 15.08 1.72 -1.95
N GLU A 69 14.46 0.58 -1.63
CA GLU A 69 14.78 -0.71 -2.23
C GLU A 69 14.08 -0.96 -3.56
N SER A 70 12.92 -0.36 -3.77
CA SER A 70 12.12 -0.54 -4.99
C SER A 70 11.56 0.81 -5.45
N PRO A 71 12.41 1.69 -6.02
CA PRO A 71 12.01 3.07 -6.35
C PRO A 71 10.86 3.18 -7.33
N LYS A 72 10.61 2.14 -8.12
CA LYS A 72 9.52 2.14 -9.10
C LYS A 72 8.18 1.68 -8.52
N THR A 73 8.19 1.11 -7.32
CA THR A 73 6.96 0.69 -6.66
C THR A 73 6.23 1.92 -6.12
N VAL A 74 4.96 2.05 -6.47
CA VAL A 74 4.10 3.11 -5.96
C VAL A 74 3.55 2.67 -4.62
N VAL A 75 3.78 3.45 -3.57
CA VAL A 75 3.29 3.15 -2.22
C VAL A 75 2.14 4.09 -1.89
N VAL A 76 1.00 3.52 -1.52
CA VAL A 76 -0.15 4.27 -1.03
C VAL A 76 -0.39 3.87 0.42
N LEU A 77 -0.32 4.84 1.31
CA LEU A 77 -0.57 4.62 2.74
C LEU A 77 -2.07 4.65 3.01
N VAL A 78 -2.52 3.79 3.90
CA VAL A 78 -3.92 3.79 4.34
C VAL A 78 -3.99 3.79 5.86
N THR A 79 -5.07 4.36 6.38
CA THR A 79 -5.30 4.42 7.82
C THR A 79 -6.80 4.35 8.11
N ALA A 80 -7.16 3.81 9.27
CA ALA A 80 -8.54 3.83 9.73
C ALA A 80 -8.98 5.25 10.12
N ASP A 81 -8.03 6.09 10.58
CA ASP A 81 -8.32 7.48 10.96
C ASP A 81 -7.24 8.41 10.41
N PRO A 82 -7.50 9.09 9.29
CA PRO A 82 -6.52 10.00 8.69
C PRO A 82 -6.18 11.20 9.59
N ARG A 83 -7.04 11.52 10.56
CA ARG A 83 -6.78 12.61 11.50
C ARG A 83 -5.67 12.28 12.49
N SER A 84 -5.33 10.99 12.64
CA SER A 84 -4.25 10.55 13.52
C SER A 84 -2.88 10.70 12.88
N VAL A 85 -2.83 11.08 11.59
CA VAL A 85 -1.58 11.14 10.81
C VAL A 85 -1.29 12.59 10.47
N ALA A 86 -0.19 13.12 10.97
CA ALA A 86 0.17 14.54 10.81
C ALA A 86 1.41 14.73 9.95
N ILE A 87 1.57 13.91 8.92
CA ILE A 87 2.72 14.02 8.01
C ILE A 87 2.27 14.06 6.56
N ASP A 88 3.10 14.65 5.71
CA ASP A 88 2.94 14.57 4.27
C ASP A 88 3.42 13.17 3.84
N PRO A 89 2.57 12.36 3.18
CA PRO A 89 2.97 11.02 2.75
C PRO A 89 4.21 11.03 1.87
N ARG A 90 4.43 12.09 1.11
CA ARG A 90 5.61 12.19 0.25
C ARG A 90 6.91 12.27 1.05
N SER A 91 6.86 12.69 2.32
CA SER A 91 8.05 12.74 3.16
C SER A 91 8.63 11.36 3.46
N VAL A 92 7.83 10.30 3.30
CA VAL A 92 8.31 8.92 3.46
C VAL A 92 8.33 8.17 2.11
N GLY A 93 8.18 8.90 1.00
CA GLY A 93 8.23 8.30 -0.34
C GLY A 93 6.91 7.68 -0.79
N ALA A 94 5.81 7.93 -0.09
CA ALA A 94 4.50 7.44 -0.51
C ALA A 94 3.85 8.44 -1.48
N ALA A 95 3.05 7.91 -2.39
CA ALA A 95 2.37 8.73 -3.39
C ALA A 95 1.10 9.37 -2.83
N ASP A 96 0.45 8.72 -1.85
CA ASP A 96 -0.80 9.23 -1.29
C ASP A 96 -1.06 8.61 0.07
N LEU A 97 -2.01 9.18 0.80
CA LEU A 97 -2.51 8.70 2.08
C LEU A 97 -4.03 8.74 2.05
N LEU A 98 -4.67 7.61 2.27
CA LEU A 98 -6.13 7.50 2.22
C LEU A 98 -6.68 6.92 3.50
N SER A 99 -7.94 7.29 3.79
CA SER A 99 -8.72 6.57 4.79
C SER A 99 -9.16 5.23 4.23
N LYS A 100 -9.18 4.19 5.07
CA LYS A 100 -9.66 2.87 4.67
C LYS A 100 -11.10 2.92 4.12
N VAL A 101 -11.93 3.86 4.61
CA VAL A 101 -13.31 3.98 4.13
C VAL A 101 -13.42 4.56 2.73
N GLU A 102 -12.36 5.20 2.22
CA GLU A 102 -12.36 5.75 0.87
C GLU A 102 -12.06 4.70 -0.20
N LEU A 103 -11.60 3.52 0.21
CA LEU A 103 -11.17 2.51 -0.74
C LEU A 103 -12.35 1.84 -1.45
N SER A 104 -12.20 1.67 -2.74
CA SER A 104 -13.15 0.98 -3.61
C SER A 104 -12.36 0.47 -4.82
N PRO A 105 -12.91 -0.45 -5.61
CA PRO A 105 -12.24 -0.85 -6.85
C PRO A 105 -11.95 0.34 -7.76
N GLY A 106 -12.91 1.26 -7.90
CA GLY A 106 -12.72 2.46 -8.71
C GLY A 106 -11.65 3.39 -8.18
N LYS A 107 -11.54 3.52 -6.85
CA LYS A 107 -10.49 4.34 -6.25
C LYS A 107 -9.12 3.75 -6.49
N LEU A 108 -8.97 2.44 -6.41
CA LEU A 108 -7.71 1.77 -6.71
C LEU A 108 -7.30 1.95 -8.17
N GLU A 109 -8.26 1.84 -9.09
CA GLU A 109 -8.01 2.09 -10.52
C GLU A 109 -7.55 3.53 -10.75
N GLU A 110 -8.22 4.48 -10.11
CA GLU A 110 -7.88 5.90 -10.19
C GLU A 110 -6.47 6.18 -9.67
N LEU A 111 -6.12 5.61 -8.51
CA LEU A 111 -4.79 5.76 -7.93
C LEU A 111 -3.71 5.23 -8.86
N TRP A 112 -3.95 4.08 -9.45
CA TRP A 112 -2.99 3.49 -10.36
C TRP A 112 -2.78 4.38 -11.58
N LEU A 113 -3.85 4.89 -12.17
CA LEU A 113 -3.75 5.78 -13.33
C LEU A 113 -3.04 7.10 -12.99
N GLU A 114 -3.28 7.66 -11.81
CA GLU A 114 -2.64 8.91 -11.36
C GLU A 114 -1.14 8.75 -11.14
N HIS A 115 -0.73 7.60 -10.62
CA HIS A 115 0.64 7.39 -10.16
C HIS A 115 1.42 6.40 -11.00
N LEU A 116 0.92 6.05 -12.19
CA LEU A 116 1.64 5.19 -13.12
C LEU A 116 3.07 5.70 -13.31
N PRO A 117 4.07 4.83 -13.13
CA PRO A 117 5.42 5.27 -13.42
C PRO A 117 5.58 5.52 -14.91
N HIS A 118 6.08 6.67 -15.26
CA HIS A 118 6.40 6.99 -16.65
C HIS A 118 7.80 6.46 -16.94
N SER A 119 7.87 5.59 -17.91
CA SER A 119 9.15 5.06 -18.37
C SER A 119 9.90 6.07 -19.21
#